data_e77b44aaac8470bcf5748f96836d4061
#
_entry.id   e77b44aaac8470bcf5748f96836d4061
#
_cell.length_a   1.000
_cell.length_b   1.000
_cell.length_c   1.000
_cell.angle_alpha   90.00
_cell.angle_beta   90.00
_cell.angle_gamma   90.00
#
_symmetry.space_group_name_H-M   'P 1'
#
loop_
_entity.id
_entity.type
_entity.pdbx_description
1 polymer ?
#
loop_
_entity_poly.entity_id
_entity_poly.type
_entity_poly.pdbx_seq_one_letter_code
_entity_poly.pdbx_strand_id
1 'polypeptide(L)'
;MDSTKMENSQWLAGIRRFFGRPFFSDPRTLLGLWLILGVVSALTKIHKCNNFLIFKYVFWHAWEQTSLYAQYPSEFFDSNHYGPFFSIIIAPFAVLPHPLGLLFWHVLMTLALFVAIRKLPLPQGKQIFCYWFCAHELLTALFMSQFNS
;
A
#
# COMPACT_ATOMS: atom_id res chain seq x y z
N MET A 1 30.91 37.36 -10.99
CA MET A 1 30.72 35.93 -10.76
C MET A 1 29.54 35.77 -9.84
N ASP A 2 28.47 35.21 -10.37
CA ASP A 2 27.06 35.37 -9.94
C ASP A 2 26.80 34.72 -8.56
N SER A 3 26.55 35.53 -7.53
CA SER A 3 26.27 35.10 -6.15
C SER A 3 25.08 34.12 -6.07
N THR A 4 24.08 34.31 -6.91
CA THR A 4 22.90 33.42 -7.06
C THR A 4 23.29 32.00 -7.52
N LYS A 5 24.30 31.88 -8.36
CA LYS A 5 24.78 30.58 -8.86
C LYS A 5 25.54 29.78 -7.80
N MET A 6 26.26 30.48 -6.93
CA MET A 6 26.95 29.87 -5.78
C MET A 6 25.98 29.42 -4.69
N GLU A 7 24.98 30.22 -4.40
CA GLU A 7 23.95 29.91 -3.40
C GLU A 7 23.10 28.70 -3.82
N ASN A 8 22.68 28.64 -5.08
CA ASN A 8 21.97 27.48 -5.65
C ASN A 8 22.84 26.20 -5.64
N SER A 9 24.14 26.32 -5.87
CA SER A 9 25.07 25.20 -5.83
C SER A 9 25.25 24.64 -4.39
N GLN A 10 25.31 25.50 -3.39
CA GLN A 10 25.43 25.10 -1.97
C GLN A 10 24.13 24.45 -1.48
N TRP A 11 22.96 24.99 -1.86
CA TRP A 11 21.67 24.42 -1.53
C TRP A 11 21.48 23.01 -2.11
N LEU A 12 21.80 22.84 -3.39
CA LEU A 12 21.76 21.54 -4.08
C LEU A 12 22.73 20.54 -3.44
N ALA A 13 23.93 20.98 -3.05
CA ALA A 13 24.91 20.14 -2.34
C ALA A 13 24.40 19.74 -0.95
N GLY A 14 23.69 20.62 -0.25
CA GLY A 14 23.05 20.33 1.03
C GLY A 14 21.97 19.27 0.91
N ILE A 15 21.06 19.41 -0.07
CA ILE A 15 20.02 18.41 -0.38
C ILE A 15 20.65 17.06 -0.73
N ARG A 16 21.62 17.05 -1.64
CA ARG A 16 22.31 15.83 -2.04
C ARG A 16 22.98 15.12 -0.88
N ARG A 17 23.58 15.89 0.05
CA ARG A 17 24.19 15.36 1.28
C ARG A 17 23.14 14.81 2.24
N PHE A 18 21.99 15.47 2.37
CA PHE A 18 20.89 15.03 3.23
C PHE A 18 20.30 13.70 2.73
N PHE A 19 19.90 13.64 1.44
CA PHE A 19 19.35 12.43 0.85
C PHE A 19 20.38 11.32 0.60
N GLY A 20 21.68 11.66 0.58
CA GLY A 20 22.77 10.69 0.52
C GLY A 20 23.08 9.99 1.83
N ARG A 21 22.36 10.30 2.92
CA ARG A 21 22.54 9.62 4.21
C ARG A 21 22.12 8.15 4.10
N PRO A 22 22.81 7.22 4.78
CA PRO A 22 22.49 5.78 4.76
C PRO A 22 21.03 5.49 5.12
N PHE A 23 20.43 6.31 5.98
CA PHE A 23 19.04 6.22 6.37
C PHE A 23 18.07 6.20 5.15
N PHE A 24 18.29 7.06 4.15
CA PHE A 24 17.42 7.14 2.96
C PHE A 24 17.72 6.08 1.89
N SER A 25 18.81 5.34 2.05
CA SER A 25 19.29 4.35 1.08
C SER A 25 19.38 2.92 1.63
N ASP A 26 19.05 2.72 2.91
CA ASP A 26 18.97 1.38 3.50
C ASP A 26 17.59 0.75 3.25
N PRO A 27 17.53 -0.37 2.52
CA PRO A 27 16.26 -1.08 2.29
C PRO A 27 15.51 -1.49 3.57
N ARG A 28 16.23 -1.74 4.67
CA ARG A 28 15.59 -2.08 5.96
C ARG A 28 14.84 -0.90 6.54
N THR A 29 15.44 0.29 6.48
CA THR A 29 14.79 1.53 6.91
C THR A 29 13.57 1.83 6.05
N LEU A 30 13.69 1.67 4.73
CA LEU A 30 12.57 1.88 3.80
C LEU A 30 11.43 0.89 4.06
N LEU A 31 11.74 -0.39 4.32
CA LEU A 31 10.74 -1.36 4.72
C LEU A 31 10.02 -0.95 6.01
N GLY A 32 10.78 -0.52 7.03
CA GLY A 32 10.22 -0.03 8.28
C GLY A 32 9.26 1.15 8.08
N LEU A 33 9.65 2.14 7.28
CA LEU A 33 8.81 3.30 6.93
C LEU A 33 7.53 2.87 6.19
N TRP A 34 7.63 1.97 5.23
CA TRP A 34 6.50 1.47 4.49
C TRP A 34 5.54 0.66 5.38
N LEU A 35 6.05 -0.16 6.29
CA LEU A 35 5.22 -0.88 7.26
C LEU A 35 4.50 0.08 8.21
N ILE A 36 5.18 1.13 8.67
CA ILE A 36 4.53 2.19 9.47
C ILE A 36 3.40 2.85 8.67
N LEU A 37 3.61 3.17 7.39
CA LEU A 37 2.55 3.72 6.53
C LEU A 37 1.38 2.74 6.40
N GLY A 38 1.64 1.44 6.21
CA GLY A 38 0.61 0.41 6.15
C GLY A 38 -0.22 0.33 7.43
N VAL A 39 0.44 0.32 8.59
CA VAL A 39 -0.23 0.28 9.89
C VAL A 39 -1.04 1.55 10.14
N VAL A 40 -0.44 2.73 9.92
CA VAL A 40 -1.12 4.03 10.12
C VAL A 40 -2.34 4.14 9.20
N SER A 41 -2.22 3.74 7.93
CA SER A 41 -3.35 3.79 7.01
C SER A 41 -4.48 2.85 7.44
N ALA A 42 -4.17 1.63 7.92
CA ALA A 42 -5.17 0.72 8.45
C ALA A 42 -5.89 1.31 9.68
N LEU A 43 -5.15 1.88 10.63
CA LEU A 43 -5.71 2.49 11.83
C LEU A 43 -6.60 3.70 11.51
N THR A 44 -6.23 4.52 10.55
CA THR A 44 -7.03 5.69 10.15
C THR A 44 -8.31 5.32 9.40
N LYS A 45 -8.35 4.15 8.76
CA LYS A 45 -9.46 3.68 7.94
C LYS A 45 -10.34 2.62 8.62
N ILE A 46 -10.04 2.27 9.85
CA ILE A 46 -10.67 1.16 10.58
C ILE A 46 -12.21 1.20 10.60
N HIS A 47 -12.81 2.40 10.57
CA HIS A 47 -14.26 2.60 10.61
C HIS A 47 -14.88 3.03 9.27
N LYS A 48 -14.08 3.26 8.22
CA LYS A 48 -14.53 3.90 6.97
C LYS A 48 -13.99 3.22 5.71
N CYS A 49 -13.60 1.96 5.78
CA CYS A 49 -12.98 1.28 4.64
C CYS A 49 -14.01 0.48 3.85
N ASN A 50 -14.80 1.18 3.00
CA ASN A 50 -15.80 0.54 2.16
C ASN A 50 -15.19 -0.53 1.24
N ASN A 51 -14.05 -0.26 0.61
CA ASN A 51 -13.42 -1.22 -0.31
C ASN A 51 -13.02 -2.51 0.39
N PHE A 52 -12.50 -2.43 1.63
CA PHE A 52 -12.21 -3.65 2.38
C PHE A 52 -13.47 -4.40 2.82
N LEU A 53 -14.59 -3.70 3.05
CA LEU A 53 -15.89 -4.35 3.28
C LEU A 53 -16.31 -5.12 2.03
N ILE A 54 -16.23 -4.52 0.83
CA ILE A 54 -16.51 -5.23 -0.43
C ILE A 54 -15.65 -6.49 -0.53
N PHE A 55 -14.33 -6.40 -0.27
CA PHE A 55 -13.43 -7.55 -0.30
C PHE A 55 -13.84 -8.65 0.68
N LYS A 56 -14.19 -8.27 1.90
CA LYS A 56 -14.63 -9.20 2.94
C LYS A 56 -15.91 -9.93 2.54
N TYR A 57 -16.87 -9.20 2.00
CA TYR A 57 -18.16 -9.77 1.60
C TYR A 57 -18.08 -10.59 0.30
N VAL A 58 -17.12 -10.35 -0.59
CA VAL A 58 -16.85 -11.26 -1.72
C VAL A 58 -16.57 -12.68 -1.23
N PHE A 59 -15.80 -12.83 -0.13
CA PHE A 59 -15.58 -14.14 0.47
C PHE A 59 -16.87 -14.72 1.07
N TRP A 60 -17.62 -13.96 1.85
CA TRP A 60 -18.84 -14.46 2.51
C TRP A 60 -19.92 -14.81 1.50
N HIS A 61 -20.17 -13.98 0.48
CA HIS A 61 -21.15 -14.28 -0.57
C HIS A 61 -20.74 -15.51 -1.38
N ALA A 62 -19.44 -15.70 -1.66
CA ALA A 62 -18.95 -16.91 -2.30
C ALA A 62 -19.17 -18.15 -1.42
N TRP A 63 -18.92 -18.04 -0.13
CA TRP A 63 -19.13 -19.10 0.86
C TRP A 63 -20.60 -19.48 1.01
N GLU A 64 -21.49 -18.50 1.04
CA GLU A 64 -22.93 -18.65 1.18
C GLU A 64 -23.64 -18.98 -0.16
N GLN A 65 -22.87 -19.04 -1.25
CA GLN A 65 -23.38 -19.28 -2.59
C GLN A 65 -24.42 -18.24 -3.05
N THR A 66 -24.31 -17.01 -2.57
CA THR A 66 -25.11 -15.87 -2.99
C THR A 66 -24.47 -15.13 -4.15
N SER A 67 -25.20 -14.20 -4.79
CA SER A 67 -24.66 -13.45 -5.92
C SER A 67 -23.50 -12.55 -5.52
N LEU A 68 -22.34 -12.68 -6.17
CA LEU A 68 -21.19 -11.79 -5.93
C LEU A 68 -21.41 -10.36 -6.44
N TYR A 69 -22.34 -10.16 -7.39
CA TYR A 69 -22.49 -8.91 -8.14
C TYR A 69 -23.82 -8.21 -7.85
N ALA A 70 -24.64 -8.74 -6.97
CA ALA A 70 -25.84 -8.04 -6.50
C ALA A 70 -25.44 -6.85 -5.62
N GLN A 71 -26.33 -5.88 -5.50
CA GLN A 71 -26.12 -4.75 -4.61
C GLN A 71 -26.53 -5.13 -3.19
N TYR A 72 -25.68 -4.84 -2.22
CA TYR A 72 -25.90 -5.10 -0.79
C TYR A 72 -25.72 -3.81 0.03
N PRO A 73 -26.67 -2.84 -0.07
CA PRO A 73 -26.51 -1.51 0.55
C PRO A 73 -26.42 -1.52 2.08
N SER A 74 -26.86 -2.62 2.71
CA SER A 74 -26.72 -2.83 4.16
C SER A 74 -25.33 -3.24 4.61
N GLU A 75 -24.48 -3.69 3.69
CA GLU A 75 -23.14 -4.24 3.98
C GLU A 75 -22.03 -3.32 3.52
N PHE A 76 -22.16 -2.77 2.31
CA PHE A 76 -21.20 -1.85 1.72
C PHE A 76 -21.85 -0.94 0.68
N PHE A 77 -21.20 0.18 0.40
CA PHE A 77 -21.55 1.05 -0.73
C PHE A 77 -20.82 0.59 -1.97
N ASP A 78 -21.45 0.83 -3.14
CA ASP A 78 -20.91 0.48 -4.44
C ASP A 78 -21.09 -0.99 -4.83
N SER A 79 -20.60 -1.39 -6.00
CA SER A 79 -20.73 -2.72 -6.55
C SER A 79 -19.43 -3.50 -6.42
N ASN A 80 -19.54 -4.80 -6.23
CA ASN A 80 -18.37 -5.66 -6.32
C ASN A 80 -17.93 -5.84 -7.79
N HIS A 81 -16.65 -5.59 -8.06
CA HIS A 81 -16.04 -5.79 -9.38
C HIS A 81 -15.05 -6.96 -9.42
N TYR A 82 -14.91 -7.69 -8.31
CA TYR A 82 -13.95 -8.78 -8.18
C TYR A 82 -14.58 -10.12 -8.48
N GLY A 83 -13.85 -10.96 -9.23
CA GLY A 83 -14.30 -12.30 -9.58
C GLY A 83 -14.15 -13.31 -8.42
N PRO A 84 -14.69 -14.53 -8.58
CA PRO A 84 -14.70 -15.55 -7.52
C PRO A 84 -13.32 -15.98 -7.04
N PHE A 85 -12.28 -15.88 -7.87
CA PHE A 85 -10.90 -16.15 -7.46
C PHE A 85 -10.39 -15.21 -6.36
N PHE A 86 -10.88 -13.98 -6.34
CA PHE A 86 -10.51 -13.01 -5.32
C PHE A 86 -10.97 -13.44 -3.93
N SER A 87 -12.10 -14.18 -3.83
CA SER A 87 -12.61 -14.71 -2.56
C SER A 87 -11.58 -15.62 -1.87
N ILE A 88 -10.80 -16.40 -2.63
CA ILE A 88 -9.75 -17.27 -2.09
C ILE A 88 -8.60 -16.43 -1.53
N ILE A 89 -8.20 -15.38 -2.23
CA ILE A 89 -7.10 -14.49 -1.81
C ILE A 89 -7.46 -13.74 -0.54
N ILE A 90 -8.68 -13.24 -0.46
CA ILE A 90 -9.12 -12.43 0.68
C ILE A 90 -9.56 -13.27 1.89
N ALA A 91 -9.84 -14.56 1.71
CA ALA A 91 -10.34 -15.47 2.74
C ALA A 91 -9.63 -15.35 4.11
N PRO A 92 -8.29 -15.41 4.20
CA PRO A 92 -7.59 -15.34 5.49
C PRO A 92 -7.78 -14.01 6.21
N PHE A 93 -8.15 -12.94 5.50
CA PHE A 93 -8.41 -11.61 6.06
C PHE A 93 -9.90 -11.41 6.33
N ALA A 94 -10.77 -12.02 5.52
CA ALA A 94 -12.21 -11.91 5.64
C ALA A 94 -12.77 -12.60 6.90
N VAL A 95 -12.16 -13.71 7.32
CA VAL A 95 -12.58 -14.44 8.54
C VAL A 95 -12.15 -13.75 9.84
N LEU A 96 -11.20 -12.81 9.77
CA LEU A 96 -10.75 -12.05 10.92
C LEU A 96 -11.76 -10.95 11.30
N PRO A 97 -11.75 -10.48 12.56
CA PRO A 97 -12.42 -9.23 12.92
C PRO A 97 -11.97 -8.11 11.99
N HIS A 98 -12.90 -7.22 11.59
CA HIS A 98 -12.65 -6.19 10.57
C HIS A 98 -11.35 -5.40 10.80
N PRO A 99 -11.02 -4.92 12.01
CA PRO A 99 -9.77 -4.18 12.23
C PRO A 99 -8.51 -4.98 11.93
N LEU A 100 -8.49 -6.26 12.34
CA LEU A 100 -7.35 -7.14 12.13
C LEU A 100 -7.21 -7.56 10.66
N GLY A 101 -8.33 -7.88 10.02
CA GLY A 101 -8.34 -8.22 8.59
C GLY A 101 -7.80 -7.06 7.75
N LEU A 102 -8.26 -5.83 8.00
CA LEU A 102 -7.78 -4.63 7.32
C LEU A 102 -6.29 -4.39 7.57
N LEU A 103 -5.84 -4.51 8.83
CA LEU A 103 -4.43 -4.34 9.19
C LEU A 103 -3.54 -5.32 8.44
N PHE A 104 -3.86 -6.61 8.50
CA PHE A 104 -3.04 -7.63 7.84
C PHE A 104 -3.10 -7.52 6.32
N TRP A 105 -4.22 -7.10 5.76
CA TRP A 105 -4.34 -6.81 4.33
C TRP A 105 -3.39 -5.68 3.91
N HIS A 106 -3.37 -4.55 4.64
CA HIS A 106 -2.46 -3.44 4.35
C HIS A 106 -0.99 -3.83 4.50
N VAL A 107 -0.65 -4.61 5.52
CA VAL A 107 0.69 -5.15 5.71
C VAL A 107 1.08 -6.06 4.55
N LEU A 108 0.18 -6.95 4.12
CA LEU A 108 0.43 -7.83 2.97
C LEU A 108 0.69 -7.02 1.69
N MET A 109 -0.16 -6.04 1.39
CA MET A 109 0.00 -5.18 0.20
C MET A 109 1.34 -4.46 0.21
N THR A 110 1.70 -3.90 1.37
CA THR A 110 3.00 -3.24 1.57
C THR A 110 4.17 -4.19 1.32
N LEU A 111 4.13 -5.39 1.91
CA LEU A 111 5.17 -6.39 1.75
C LEU A 111 5.25 -6.92 0.32
N ALA A 112 4.11 -7.15 -0.33
CA ALA A 112 4.05 -7.65 -1.70
C ALA A 112 4.76 -6.69 -2.66
N LEU A 113 4.44 -5.39 -2.60
CA LEU A 113 5.09 -4.40 -3.44
C LEU A 113 6.58 -4.24 -3.10
N PHE A 114 6.93 -4.23 -1.80
CA PHE A 114 8.32 -4.14 -1.38
C PHE A 114 9.15 -5.31 -1.91
N VAL A 115 8.66 -6.54 -1.76
CA VAL A 115 9.32 -7.75 -2.25
C VAL A 115 9.38 -7.77 -3.78
N ALA A 116 8.32 -7.33 -4.46
CA ALA A 116 8.32 -7.22 -5.92
C ALA A 116 9.45 -6.31 -6.41
N ILE A 117 9.60 -5.10 -5.84
CA ILE A 117 10.71 -4.19 -6.18
C ILE A 117 12.07 -4.82 -5.83
N ARG A 118 12.17 -5.50 -4.68
CA ARG A 118 13.40 -6.16 -4.25
C ARG A 118 13.87 -7.25 -5.22
N LYS A 119 12.93 -7.92 -5.87
CA LYS A 119 13.21 -8.99 -6.83
C LYS A 119 13.48 -8.50 -8.25
N LEU A 120 13.32 -7.21 -8.52
CA LEU A 120 13.69 -6.67 -9.84
C LEU A 120 15.19 -6.85 -10.09
N PRO A 121 15.58 -7.22 -11.32
CA PRO A 121 16.99 -7.37 -11.70
C PRO A 121 17.64 -5.99 -11.91
N LEU A 122 17.58 -5.14 -10.88
CA LEU A 122 18.09 -3.78 -10.89
C LEU A 122 19.20 -3.61 -9.84
N PRO A 123 20.22 -2.80 -10.10
CA PRO A 123 21.20 -2.42 -9.10
C PRO A 123 20.52 -1.70 -7.93
N GLN A 124 21.05 -1.85 -6.72
CA GLN A 124 20.46 -1.37 -5.47
C GLN A 124 20.04 0.11 -5.53
N GLY A 125 20.83 0.98 -6.12
CA GLY A 125 20.48 2.40 -6.26
C GLY A 125 19.19 2.64 -7.05
N LYS A 126 18.94 1.84 -8.10
CA LYS A 126 17.68 1.91 -8.87
C LYS A 126 16.50 1.32 -8.09
N GLN A 127 16.73 0.25 -7.32
CA GLN A 127 15.68 -0.29 -6.42
C GLN A 127 15.28 0.75 -5.37
N ILE A 128 16.24 1.46 -4.76
CA ILE A 128 15.97 2.55 -3.82
C ILE A 128 15.15 3.66 -4.46
N PHE A 129 15.50 4.05 -5.69
CA PHE A 129 14.69 5.00 -6.45
C PHE A 129 13.24 4.49 -6.64
N CYS A 130 13.05 3.22 -7.01
CA CYS A 130 11.72 2.62 -7.13
C CYS A 130 10.95 2.66 -5.81
N TYR A 131 11.59 2.37 -4.66
CA TYR A 131 10.92 2.48 -3.36
C TYR A 131 10.41 3.89 -3.08
N TRP A 132 11.21 4.91 -3.33
CA TRP A 132 10.78 6.29 -3.13
C TRP A 132 9.72 6.72 -4.13
N PHE A 133 9.87 6.35 -5.38
CA PHE A 133 8.90 6.67 -6.44
C PHE A 133 7.54 6.01 -6.19
N CYS A 134 7.52 4.73 -5.83
CA CYS A 134 6.29 3.99 -5.55
C CYS A 134 5.69 4.28 -4.17
N ALA A 135 6.39 5.01 -3.28
CA ALA A 135 5.87 5.31 -1.94
C ALA A 135 4.57 6.11 -1.98
N HIS A 136 4.43 7.04 -2.93
CA HIS A 136 3.20 7.82 -3.12
C HIS A 136 2.03 6.93 -3.58
N GLU A 137 2.28 6.06 -4.57
CA GLU A 137 1.26 5.13 -5.07
C GLU A 137 0.85 4.12 -4.00
N LEU A 138 1.81 3.59 -3.24
CA LEU A 138 1.51 2.74 -2.10
C LEU A 138 0.61 3.47 -1.10
N LEU A 139 0.95 4.70 -0.74
CA LEU A 139 0.15 5.50 0.19
C LEU A 139 -1.28 5.67 -0.31
N THR A 140 -1.46 6.05 -1.58
CA THR A 140 -2.77 6.22 -2.21
C THR A 140 -3.55 4.91 -2.21
N ALA A 141 -2.93 3.80 -2.64
CA ALA A 141 -3.55 2.48 -2.66
C ALA A 141 -4.00 2.03 -1.26
N LEU A 142 -3.17 2.24 -0.23
CA LEU A 142 -3.51 1.91 1.16
C LEU A 142 -4.65 2.78 1.69
N PHE A 143 -4.62 4.10 1.46
CA PHE A 143 -5.68 5.01 1.94
C PHE A 143 -7.01 4.77 1.24
N MET A 144 -7.00 4.36 -0.03
CA MET A 144 -8.21 3.99 -0.77
C MET A 144 -8.58 2.52 -0.54
N SER A 145 -7.69 1.72 0.07
CA SER A 145 -7.78 0.26 0.15
C SER A 145 -8.16 -0.36 -1.20
N GLN A 146 -7.61 0.23 -2.26
CA GLN A 146 -7.83 -0.23 -3.62
C GLN A 146 -6.76 -1.25 -3.99
N PHE A 147 -7.20 -2.33 -4.60
CA PHE A 147 -6.33 -3.19 -5.37
C PHE A 147 -6.33 -2.62 -6.79
N ASN A 148 -5.35 -1.77 -7.10
CA ASN A 148 -5.19 -1.29 -8.47
C ASN A 148 -4.70 -2.45 -9.33
N SER A 149 -5.59 -2.93 -10.16
CA SER A 149 -5.29 -3.84 -11.26
C SER A 149 -4.50 -3.14 -12.36
#